data_bd2e91494d496c24af546993535beb2d
#
_entry.id   bd2e91494d496c24af546993535beb2d
#
_cell.length_a   1.000
_cell.length_b   1.000
_cell.length_c   1.000
_cell.angle_alpha   90.00
_cell.angle_beta   90.00
_cell.angle_gamma   90.00
#
_symmetry.space_group_name_H-M   'P 1'
#
loop_
_entity.id
_entity.type
_entity.pdbx_description
1 polymer ?
#
loop_
_entity_poly.entity_id
_entity_poly.type
_entity_poly.pdbx_seq_one_letter_code
_entity_poly.pdbx_strand_id
1 'polypeptide(L)'
;MKYSYKIFDSIDEECKKIWTNAENFFSCTFFQEIMFVEELVENTDNKLKIVVIFCDKKVIAILPLEIKKYFFINVLQWIGTEYADYCNPVFSKDFNTNYDKKLFLNIWAKIIEEFKPNLDLIFFNNQLKKIDDFNNPFVESFKTINFSKIYSIDFKSEFNDYKESIKKKDKKHAYEIHRTLIKYEKLKKISKNIGIEIKDSNSDELDIDKIIEEKKDQLYKKNIPNKLSSQFKKIFKNLVKSKKI
;
A
#
# COMPACT_ATOMS: atom_id res chain seq x y z
N MET A 1 14.94 22.81 -15.91
CA MET A 1 14.11 22.25 -14.82
C MET A 1 14.82 22.47 -13.49
N LYS A 2 14.16 23.13 -12.55
CA LYS A 2 14.69 23.38 -11.20
C LYS A 2 13.97 22.48 -10.20
N TYR A 3 14.70 21.57 -9.59
CA TYR A 3 14.18 20.70 -8.53
C TYR A 3 14.37 21.36 -7.17
N SER A 4 13.37 21.18 -6.32
CA SER A 4 13.40 21.55 -4.90
C SER A 4 12.60 20.53 -4.10
N TYR A 5 12.72 20.56 -2.79
CA TYR A 5 11.92 19.71 -1.90
C TYR A 5 11.57 20.47 -0.63
N LYS A 6 10.55 19.97 0.06
CA LYS A 6 10.13 20.38 1.38
C LYS A 6 9.92 19.14 2.23
N ILE A 7 10.38 19.20 3.48
CA ILE A 7 10.23 18.13 4.46
C ILE A 7 9.21 18.60 5.50
N PHE A 8 8.25 17.73 5.81
CA PHE A 8 7.27 17.94 6.86
C PHE A 8 7.49 16.91 7.96
N ASP A 9 7.52 17.36 9.20
CA ASP A 9 7.65 16.53 10.39
C ASP A 9 6.27 16.15 10.98
N SER A 10 5.20 16.65 10.39
CA SER A 10 3.79 16.36 10.73
C SER A 10 2.92 16.50 9.49
N ILE A 11 1.72 15.95 9.55
CA ILE A 11 0.67 16.20 8.54
C ILE A 11 -0.10 17.45 8.97
N ASP A 12 0.52 18.62 8.74
CA ASP A 12 -0.13 19.91 8.92
C ASP A 12 -1.09 20.23 7.75
N GLU A 13 -1.83 21.33 7.87
CA GLU A 13 -2.79 21.75 6.85
C GLU A 13 -2.17 21.97 5.47
N GLU A 14 -0.91 22.45 5.41
CA GLU A 14 -0.18 22.62 4.14
C GLU A 14 0.16 21.27 3.53
N CYS A 15 0.75 20.36 4.31
CA CYS A 15 1.09 19.00 3.89
C CYS A 15 -0.16 18.27 3.39
N LYS A 16 -1.25 18.33 4.16
CA LYS A 16 -2.52 17.71 3.83
C LYS A 16 -3.10 18.25 2.53
N LYS A 17 -3.12 19.56 2.34
CA LYS A 17 -3.60 20.19 1.11
C LYS A 17 -2.79 19.77 -0.11
N ILE A 18 -1.45 19.73 0.00
CA ILE A 18 -0.58 19.28 -1.08
C ILE A 18 -0.88 17.82 -1.43
N TRP A 19 -0.97 16.95 -0.42
CA TRP A 19 -1.18 15.52 -0.61
C TRP A 19 -2.55 15.21 -1.22
N THR A 20 -3.63 15.75 -0.66
CA THR A 20 -5.00 15.58 -1.18
C THR A 20 -5.12 16.05 -2.64
N ASN A 21 -4.48 17.17 -2.99
CA ASN A 21 -4.44 17.63 -4.38
C ASN A 21 -3.66 16.65 -5.28
N ALA A 22 -2.61 16.04 -4.76
CA ALA A 22 -1.79 15.09 -5.49
C ALA A 22 -2.53 13.77 -5.77
N GLU A 23 -3.33 13.25 -4.84
CA GLU A 23 -4.08 11.99 -4.99
C GLU A 23 -4.95 11.96 -6.24
N ASN A 24 -5.51 13.10 -6.65
CA ASN A 24 -6.36 13.20 -7.84
C ASN A 24 -5.59 13.02 -9.16
N PHE A 25 -4.26 13.25 -9.16
CA PHE A 25 -3.43 13.29 -10.37
C PHE A 25 -2.25 12.31 -10.32
N PHE A 26 -2.02 11.67 -9.21
CA PHE A 26 -0.86 10.83 -8.97
C PHE A 26 -1.26 9.36 -8.93
N SER A 27 -0.29 8.51 -9.23
CA SER A 27 -0.44 7.08 -9.06
C SER A 27 -0.04 6.68 -7.66
N CYS A 28 -0.98 6.13 -6.93
CA CYS A 28 -0.78 5.60 -5.59
C CYS A 28 -1.69 4.39 -5.36
N THR A 29 -1.39 3.60 -4.35
CA THR A 29 -2.32 2.59 -3.84
C THR A 29 -3.04 3.15 -2.62
N PHE A 30 -4.10 2.50 -2.17
CA PHE A 30 -4.81 2.84 -0.94
C PHE A 30 -3.87 3.11 0.25
N PHE A 31 -2.77 2.36 0.36
CA PHE A 31 -1.81 2.49 1.45
C PHE A 31 -0.98 3.79 1.43
N GLN A 32 -1.03 4.56 0.35
CA GLN A 32 -0.40 5.88 0.23
C GLN A 32 -1.41 7.02 0.20
N GLU A 33 -2.71 6.74 0.33
CA GLU A 33 -3.71 7.79 0.47
C GLU A 33 -3.56 8.49 1.82
N ILE A 34 -3.74 9.81 1.81
CA ILE A 34 -3.54 10.65 3.00
C ILE A 34 -4.37 10.17 4.19
N MET A 35 -5.60 9.73 3.94
CA MET A 35 -6.50 9.25 4.98
C MET A 35 -5.97 7.99 5.69
N PHE A 36 -5.34 7.07 4.96
CA PHE A 36 -4.73 5.89 5.56
C PHE A 36 -3.49 6.26 6.35
N VAL A 37 -2.67 7.15 5.79
CA VAL A 37 -1.43 7.62 6.44
C VAL A 37 -1.73 8.42 7.70
N GLU A 38 -2.74 9.30 7.70
CA GLU A 38 -3.20 10.04 8.90
C GLU A 38 -3.57 9.08 10.02
N GLU A 39 -4.38 8.05 9.71
CA GLU A 39 -4.80 7.07 10.71
C GLU A 39 -3.62 6.28 11.29
N LEU A 40 -2.61 5.97 10.47
CA LEU A 40 -1.39 5.35 10.96
C LEU A 40 -0.62 6.27 11.90
N VAL A 41 -0.44 7.52 11.50
CA VAL A 41 0.33 8.52 12.23
C VAL A 41 -0.27 8.82 13.60
N GLU A 42 -1.59 8.96 13.68
CA GLU A 42 -2.30 9.17 14.96
C GLU A 42 -2.14 8.01 15.95
N ASN A 43 -1.76 6.84 15.46
CA ASN A 43 -1.62 5.64 16.26
C ASN A 43 -0.16 5.16 16.41
N THR A 44 0.81 5.97 16.01
CA THR A 44 2.24 5.65 16.12
C THR A 44 3.03 6.84 16.67
N ASP A 45 4.12 6.57 17.41
CA ASP A 45 5.01 7.61 17.95
C ASP A 45 6.28 7.79 17.08
N ASN A 46 6.23 7.39 15.82
CA ASN A 46 7.38 7.48 14.93
C ASN A 46 7.61 8.94 14.47
N LYS A 47 8.87 9.28 14.21
CA LYS A 47 9.23 10.61 13.71
C LYS A 47 8.93 10.68 12.21
N LEU A 48 7.91 11.44 11.84
CA LEU A 48 7.55 11.64 10.45
C LEU A 48 8.63 12.39 9.68
N LYS A 49 8.78 12.04 8.41
CA LYS A 49 9.65 12.70 7.44
C LYS A 49 8.98 12.67 6.06
N ILE A 50 7.88 13.38 5.93
CA ILE A 50 7.15 13.44 4.66
C ILE A 50 7.90 14.39 3.73
N VAL A 51 8.38 13.87 2.61
CA VAL A 51 9.14 14.67 1.65
C VAL A 51 8.30 14.93 0.42
N VAL A 52 8.04 16.19 0.13
CA VAL A 52 7.40 16.61 -1.12
C VAL A 52 8.48 17.14 -2.06
N ILE A 53 8.55 16.56 -3.25
CA ILE A 53 9.53 16.95 -4.28
C ILE A 53 8.81 17.74 -5.37
N PHE A 54 9.42 18.84 -5.76
CA PHE A 54 8.91 19.75 -6.79
C PHE A 54 9.87 19.82 -7.98
N CYS A 55 9.28 19.99 -9.16
CA CYS A 55 9.97 20.42 -10.38
C CYS A 55 9.29 21.66 -10.93
N ASP A 56 10.02 22.77 -11.05
CA ASP A 56 9.48 24.07 -11.49
C ASP A 56 8.19 24.44 -10.74
N LYS A 57 8.18 24.30 -9.41
CA LYS A 57 7.07 24.52 -8.47
C LYS A 57 5.90 23.51 -8.56
N LYS A 58 5.93 22.56 -9.49
CA LYS A 58 4.95 21.47 -9.57
C LYS A 58 5.35 20.32 -8.65
N VAL A 59 4.43 19.81 -7.87
CA VAL A 59 4.66 18.57 -7.11
C VAL A 59 4.82 17.41 -8.10
N ILE A 60 5.88 16.64 -7.94
CA ILE A 60 6.20 15.49 -8.78
C ILE A 60 6.25 14.18 -8.01
N ALA A 61 6.55 14.25 -6.72
CA ALA A 61 6.55 13.09 -5.84
C ALA A 61 6.24 13.48 -4.41
N ILE A 62 5.61 12.55 -3.69
CA ILE A 62 5.47 12.58 -2.24
C ILE A 62 6.06 11.28 -1.71
N LEU A 63 6.97 11.39 -0.74
CA LEU A 63 7.62 10.27 -0.09
C LEU A 63 7.11 10.19 1.36
N PRO A 64 6.18 9.30 1.67
CA PRO A 64 5.67 9.11 3.03
C PRO A 64 6.69 8.34 3.87
N LEU A 65 7.61 9.03 4.49
CA LEU A 65 8.71 8.45 5.26
C LEU A 65 8.53 8.69 6.75
N GLU A 66 9.13 7.81 7.53
CA GLU A 66 9.29 7.92 8.98
C GLU A 66 10.66 7.45 9.41
N ILE A 67 11.15 7.98 10.53
CA ILE A 67 12.32 7.43 11.23
C ILE A 67 11.81 6.68 12.44
N LYS A 68 11.98 5.35 12.42
CA LYS A 68 11.63 4.45 13.51
C LYS A 68 12.88 3.98 14.22
N LYS A 69 12.83 3.98 15.55
CA LYS A 69 13.92 3.47 16.38
C LYS A 69 13.71 1.99 16.67
N TYR A 70 14.65 1.19 16.24
CA TYR A 70 14.74 -0.23 16.59
C TYR A 70 15.92 -0.43 17.55
N PHE A 71 15.65 -0.64 18.83
CA PHE A 71 16.66 -0.63 19.90
C PHE A 71 17.45 0.70 19.91
N PHE A 72 18.68 0.67 19.39
CA PHE A 72 19.56 1.85 19.30
C PHE A 72 19.83 2.29 17.86
N ILE A 73 19.16 1.71 16.86
CA ILE A 73 19.32 2.02 15.44
C ILE A 73 18.12 2.82 14.96
N ASN A 74 18.39 3.96 14.32
CA ASN A 74 17.36 4.78 13.66
C ASN A 74 17.26 4.38 12.20
N VAL A 75 16.10 3.91 11.81
CA VAL A 75 15.83 3.38 10.46
C VAL A 75 14.87 4.30 9.73
N LEU A 76 15.29 4.81 8.57
CA LEU A 76 14.37 5.49 7.64
C LEU A 76 13.62 4.43 6.84
N GLN A 77 12.31 4.48 6.91
CA GLN A 77 11.42 3.54 6.24
C GLN A 77 10.16 4.26 5.73
N TRP A 78 9.35 3.54 4.95
CA TRP A 78 8.02 4.02 4.59
C TRP A 78 7.09 3.98 5.79
N ILE A 79 6.21 4.98 5.90
CA ILE A 79 5.14 4.99 6.90
C ILE A 79 4.27 3.74 6.69
N GLY A 80 3.95 3.06 7.78
CA GLY A 80 3.05 1.91 7.73
C GLY A 80 3.65 0.62 7.21
N THR A 81 4.96 0.51 7.08
CA THR A 81 5.67 -0.72 6.64
C THR A 81 5.19 -2.01 7.30
N GLU A 82 4.67 -1.94 8.52
CA GLU A 82 4.18 -3.11 9.27
C GLU A 82 2.72 -3.46 8.95
N TYR A 83 1.97 -2.54 8.34
CA TYR A 83 0.53 -2.65 8.12
C TYR A 83 0.13 -2.66 6.65
N ALA A 84 0.98 -2.10 5.79
CA ALA A 84 0.72 -1.96 4.37
C ALA A 84 1.34 -3.10 3.56
N ASP A 85 0.57 -3.66 2.64
CA ASP A 85 1.08 -4.66 1.70
C ASP A 85 2.01 -4.03 0.65
N TYR A 86 1.78 -2.75 0.36
CA TYR A 86 2.58 -1.98 -0.61
C TYR A 86 2.98 -0.64 -0.01
N CYS A 87 4.29 -0.36 -0.03
CA CYS A 87 4.88 0.87 0.47
C CYS A 87 5.67 1.53 -0.66
N ASN A 88 5.10 2.55 -1.27
CA ASN A 88 5.68 3.19 -2.44
C ASN A 88 5.72 4.72 -2.28
N PRO A 89 6.59 5.41 -3.01
CA PRO A 89 6.39 6.83 -3.26
C PRO A 89 5.10 7.05 -4.07
N VAL A 90 4.50 8.22 -3.89
CA VAL A 90 3.41 8.73 -4.73
C VAL A 90 4.03 9.57 -5.82
N PHE A 91 3.91 9.16 -7.08
CA PHE A 91 4.49 9.87 -8.22
C PHE A 91 3.43 10.52 -9.09
N SER A 92 3.75 11.69 -9.67
CA SER A 92 2.88 12.27 -10.70
C SER A 92 2.78 11.33 -11.90
N LYS A 93 1.61 11.28 -12.56
CA LYS A 93 1.39 10.43 -13.75
C LYS A 93 2.37 10.71 -14.87
N ASP A 94 2.89 11.93 -14.93
CA ASP A 94 3.85 12.36 -15.95
C ASP A 94 5.31 12.11 -15.56
N PHE A 95 5.58 11.55 -14.39
CA PHE A 95 6.93 11.46 -13.83
C PHE A 95 7.94 10.82 -14.81
N ASN A 96 7.61 9.68 -15.42
CA ASN A 96 8.53 8.99 -16.33
C ASN A 96 8.72 9.67 -17.69
N THR A 97 7.73 10.42 -18.13
CA THR A 97 7.75 11.06 -19.46
C THR A 97 8.38 12.44 -19.45
N ASN A 98 8.17 13.17 -18.35
CA ASN A 98 8.50 14.59 -18.25
C ASN A 98 9.68 14.91 -17.33
N TYR A 99 10.13 13.94 -16.50
CA TYR A 99 11.14 14.20 -15.48
C TYR A 99 12.37 13.30 -15.63
N ASP A 100 13.54 13.86 -15.39
CA ASP A 100 14.81 13.16 -15.42
C ASP A 100 15.03 12.39 -14.08
N LYS A 101 15.12 11.07 -14.17
CA LYS A 101 15.39 10.21 -13.02
C LYS A 101 16.72 10.52 -12.33
N LYS A 102 17.76 10.92 -13.09
CA LYS A 102 19.06 11.26 -12.49
C LYS A 102 18.94 12.50 -11.63
N LEU A 103 18.17 13.49 -12.08
CA LEU A 103 17.88 14.68 -11.27
C LEU A 103 17.08 14.33 -10.03
N PHE A 104 16.10 13.44 -10.14
CA PHE A 104 15.36 12.92 -8.98
C PHE A 104 16.28 12.24 -7.97
N LEU A 105 17.17 11.35 -8.42
CA LEU A 105 18.13 10.68 -7.53
C LEU A 105 19.16 11.63 -6.91
N ASN A 106 19.56 12.66 -7.65
CA ASN A 106 20.44 13.70 -7.09
C ASN A 106 19.75 14.48 -5.97
N ILE A 107 18.45 14.78 -6.10
CA ILE A 107 17.72 15.45 -5.03
C ILE A 107 17.49 14.51 -3.85
N TRP A 108 17.22 13.23 -4.12
CA TRP A 108 17.15 12.19 -3.10
C TRP A 108 18.45 12.12 -2.27
N ALA A 109 19.61 12.14 -2.92
CA ALA A 109 20.90 12.17 -2.22
C ALA A 109 21.02 13.36 -1.27
N LYS A 110 20.56 14.55 -1.69
CA LYS A 110 20.55 15.75 -0.83
C LYS A 110 19.60 15.60 0.37
N ILE A 111 18.44 15.02 0.15
CA ILE A 111 17.46 14.72 1.22
C ILE A 111 18.11 13.80 2.27
N ILE A 112 18.80 12.76 1.83
CA ILE A 112 19.47 11.83 2.73
C ILE A 112 20.59 12.51 3.52
N GLU A 113 21.35 13.43 2.92
CA GLU A 113 22.36 14.19 3.66
C GLU A 113 21.76 15.00 4.83
N GLU A 114 20.54 15.54 4.68
CA GLU A 114 19.85 16.21 5.79
C GLU A 114 19.42 15.25 6.91
N PHE A 115 19.11 13.99 6.58
CA PHE A 115 18.71 12.98 7.56
C PHE A 115 19.88 12.31 8.26
N LYS A 116 21.07 12.30 7.63
CA LYS A 116 22.27 11.60 8.10
C LYS A 116 22.61 11.78 9.59
N PRO A 117 22.51 12.97 10.19
CA PRO A 117 22.88 13.14 11.59
C PRO A 117 22.07 12.28 12.56
N ASN A 118 20.89 11.82 12.13
CA ASN A 118 19.94 11.08 12.94
C ASN A 118 19.54 9.74 12.32
N LEU A 119 20.34 9.22 11.39
CA LEU A 119 19.97 8.05 10.59
C LEU A 119 21.12 7.05 10.52
N ASP A 120 20.83 5.81 10.91
CA ASP A 120 21.81 4.72 10.87
C ASP A 120 21.57 3.80 9.65
N LEU A 121 20.33 3.63 9.23
CA LEU A 121 19.94 2.71 8.16
C LEU A 121 18.77 3.25 7.35
N ILE A 122 18.77 2.97 6.04
CA ILE A 122 17.62 3.14 5.16
C ILE A 122 17.14 1.74 4.78
N PHE A 123 15.87 1.45 5.07
CA PHE A 123 15.28 0.16 4.78
C PHE A 123 13.89 0.32 4.16
N PHE A 124 13.82 0.15 2.84
CA PHE A 124 12.59 0.26 2.08
C PHE A 124 12.11 -1.12 1.64
N ASN A 125 11.07 -1.61 2.28
CA ASN A 125 10.44 -2.89 1.94
C ASN A 125 9.07 -2.68 1.29
N ASN A 126 8.45 -3.78 0.88
CA ASN A 126 7.12 -3.84 0.27
C ASN A 126 6.95 -2.93 -0.96
N GLN A 127 8.04 -2.62 -1.67
CA GLN A 127 7.98 -1.77 -2.85
C GLN A 127 7.55 -2.53 -4.10
N LEU A 128 6.65 -1.93 -4.86
CA LEU A 128 6.32 -2.39 -6.21
C LEU A 128 7.43 -1.98 -7.18
N LYS A 129 7.81 -2.90 -8.08
CA LYS A 129 8.73 -2.59 -9.17
C LYS A 129 8.13 -1.58 -10.15
N LYS A 130 6.83 -1.70 -10.39
CA LYS A 130 6.03 -0.77 -11.18
C LYS A 130 4.87 -0.25 -10.36
N ILE A 131 4.56 1.02 -10.53
CA ILE A 131 3.40 1.70 -9.99
C ILE A 131 2.64 2.19 -11.22
N ASP A 132 1.49 1.58 -11.55
CA ASP A 132 0.83 1.72 -12.84
C ASP A 132 1.80 1.47 -14.02
N ASP A 133 2.00 2.45 -14.89
CA ASP A 133 2.88 2.34 -16.05
C ASP A 133 4.32 2.79 -15.79
N PHE A 134 4.64 3.26 -14.59
CA PHE A 134 6.02 3.67 -14.34
C PHE A 134 6.83 2.69 -13.53
N ASN A 135 8.13 2.69 -13.83
CA ASN A 135 9.12 1.98 -13.04
C ASN A 135 9.44 2.78 -11.77
N ASN A 136 9.44 2.11 -10.63
CA ASN A 136 9.83 2.72 -9.38
C ASN A 136 11.34 3.02 -9.39
N PRO A 137 11.76 4.30 -9.35
CA PRO A 137 13.17 4.66 -9.46
C PRO A 137 14.02 4.15 -8.29
N PHE A 138 13.43 3.95 -7.11
CA PHE A 138 14.14 3.37 -5.96
C PHE A 138 14.47 1.90 -6.21
N VAL A 139 13.54 1.13 -6.75
CA VAL A 139 13.74 -0.30 -7.05
C VAL A 139 14.73 -0.49 -8.21
N GLU A 140 14.70 0.41 -9.20
CA GLU A 140 15.63 0.33 -10.34
C GLU A 140 17.05 0.80 -10.03
N SER A 141 17.21 1.68 -9.05
CA SER A 141 18.49 2.34 -8.81
C SER A 141 19.30 1.74 -7.67
N PHE A 142 18.65 0.99 -6.80
CA PHE A 142 19.31 0.37 -5.64
C PHE A 142 19.25 -1.15 -5.72
N LYS A 143 20.21 -1.80 -5.04
CA LYS A 143 20.20 -3.25 -4.92
C LYS A 143 18.96 -3.70 -4.16
N THR A 144 18.13 -4.50 -4.81
CA THR A 144 16.89 -5.03 -4.24
C THR A 144 17.00 -6.52 -3.97
N ILE A 145 16.29 -6.98 -2.94
CA ILE A 145 16.09 -8.38 -2.65
C ILE A 145 14.62 -8.67 -2.91
N ASN A 146 14.34 -9.58 -3.83
CA ASN A 146 12.96 -9.97 -4.15
C ASN A 146 12.51 -11.08 -3.20
N PHE A 147 11.54 -10.77 -2.33
CA PHE A 147 11.00 -11.74 -1.36
C PHE A 147 9.76 -12.47 -1.85
N SER A 148 8.93 -11.83 -2.67
CA SER A 148 7.68 -12.41 -3.14
C SER A 148 7.31 -11.95 -4.53
N LYS A 149 6.47 -12.77 -5.19
CA LYS A 149 5.84 -12.40 -6.46
C LYS A 149 4.45 -11.87 -6.15
N ILE A 150 4.09 -10.78 -6.81
CA ILE A 150 2.74 -10.23 -6.79
C ILE A 150 2.01 -10.78 -8.00
N TYR A 151 0.82 -11.29 -7.76
CA TYR A 151 -0.08 -11.76 -8.80
C TYR A 151 -1.23 -10.77 -8.90
N SER A 152 -1.42 -10.18 -10.07
CA SER A 152 -2.56 -9.31 -10.36
C SER A 152 -3.48 -9.98 -11.37
N ILE A 153 -4.77 -9.74 -11.23
CA ILE A 153 -5.79 -10.15 -12.19
C ILE A 153 -6.35 -8.87 -12.78
N ASP A 154 -6.22 -8.74 -14.10
CA ASP A 154 -6.77 -7.60 -14.82
C ASP A 154 -8.16 -7.97 -15.32
N PHE A 155 -9.19 -7.39 -14.72
CA PHE A 155 -10.59 -7.58 -15.11
C PHE A 155 -10.99 -6.59 -16.20
N LYS A 156 -10.34 -6.63 -17.36
CA LYS A 156 -10.72 -5.80 -18.53
C LYS A 156 -11.97 -6.30 -19.25
N SER A 157 -12.46 -7.49 -18.89
CA SER A 157 -13.55 -8.18 -19.57
C SER A 157 -14.51 -8.79 -18.56
N GLU A 158 -15.67 -9.24 -19.02
CA GLU A 158 -16.61 -9.98 -18.19
C GLU A 158 -15.98 -11.26 -17.60
N PHE A 159 -16.49 -11.70 -16.46
CA PHE A 159 -15.97 -12.87 -15.73
C PHE A 159 -15.85 -14.13 -16.62
N ASN A 160 -16.76 -14.30 -17.58
CA ASN A 160 -16.72 -15.43 -18.50
C ASN A 160 -15.50 -15.39 -19.42
N ASP A 161 -15.13 -14.21 -19.94
CA ASP A 161 -13.94 -14.03 -20.78
C ASP A 161 -12.66 -14.28 -19.99
N TYR A 162 -12.63 -13.84 -18.75
CA TYR A 162 -11.54 -14.15 -17.82
C TYR A 162 -11.39 -15.66 -17.60
N LYS A 163 -12.50 -16.37 -17.36
CA LYS A 163 -12.53 -17.82 -17.20
C LYS A 163 -12.01 -18.57 -18.42
N GLU A 164 -12.39 -18.14 -19.61
CA GLU A 164 -11.89 -18.72 -20.87
C GLU A 164 -10.41 -18.37 -21.10
N SER A 165 -9.96 -17.17 -20.74
CA SER A 165 -8.55 -16.79 -20.85
C SER A 165 -7.65 -17.61 -19.94
N ILE A 166 -8.11 -17.93 -18.72
CA ILE A 166 -7.38 -18.80 -17.78
C ILE A 166 -7.31 -20.23 -18.30
N LYS A 167 -8.38 -20.79 -18.84
CA LYS A 167 -8.38 -22.14 -19.42
C LYS A 167 -7.29 -22.30 -20.49
N LYS A 168 -7.03 -21.25 -21.26
CA LYS A 168 -6.00 -21.25 -22.30
C LYS A 168 -4.58 -21.13 -21.73
N LYS A 169 -4.39 -20.41 -20.62
CA LYS A 169 -3.06 -20.08 -20.06
C LYS A 169 -2.60 -21.04 -18.97
N ASP A 170 -3.50 -21.49 -18.13
CA ASP A 170 -3.19 -22.35 -16.98
C ASP A 170 -4.33 -23.32 -16.69
N LYS A 171 -4.24 -24.50 -17.27
CA LYS A 171 -5.24 -25.57 -17.11
C LYS A 171 -5.43 -26.00 -15.65
N LYS A 172 -4.37 -25.97 -14.84
CA LYS A 172 -4.45 -26.37 -13.42
C LYS A 172 -5.26 -25.36 -12.63
N HIS A 173 -5.00 -24.07 -12.83
CA HIS A 173 -5.73 -23.00 -12.15
C HIS A 173 -7.20 -22.94 -12.58
N ALA A 174 -7.47 -23.12 -13.87
CA ALA A 174 -8.82 -23.23 -14.40
C ALA A 174 -9.60 -24.41 -13.77
N TYR A 175 -8.92 -25.55 -13.59
CA TYR A 175 -9.52 -26.72 -12.92
C TYR A 175 -9.86 -26.43 -11.47
N GLU A 176 -8.99 -25.76 -10.70
CA GLU A 176 -9.25 -25.40 -9.31
C GLU A 176 -10.45 -24.43 -9.17
N ILE A 177 -10.54 -23.43 -10.04
CA ILE A 177 -11.70 -22.52 -10.09
C ILE A 177 -12.96 -23.30 -10.37
N HIS A 178 -12.97 -24.16 -11.38
CA HIS A 178 -14.11 -24.98 -11.74
C HIS A 178 -14.55 -25.91 -10.58
N ARG A 179 -13.59 -26.55 -9.93
CA ARG A 179 -13.83 -27.41 -8.76
C ARG A 179 -14.43 -26.62 -7.59
N THR A 180 -13.99 -25.41 -7.37
CA THR A 180 -14.53 -24.53 -6.31
C THR A 180 -15.97 -24.13 -6.61
N LEU A 181 -16.27 -23.77 -7.86
CA LEU A 181 -17.64 -23.46 -8.28
C LEU A 181 -18.59 -24.66 -8.14
N ILE A 182 -18.15 -25.85 -8.53
CA ILE A 182 -18.95 -27.09 -8.34
C ILE A 182 -19.23 -27.34 -6.86
N LYS A 183 -18.23 -27.15 -5.98
CA LYS A 183 -18.43 -27.29 -4.54
C LYS A 183 -19.45 -26.30 -4.00
N TYR A 184 -19.34 -25.02 -4.42
CA TYR A 184 -20.29 -23.98 -4.04
C TYR A 184 -21.72 -24.33 -4.46
N GLU A 185 -21.94 -24.77 -5.71
CA GLU A 185 -23.23 -25.15 -6.21
C GLU A 185 -23.81 -26.39 -5.47
N LYS A 186 -22.97 -27.36 -5.11
CA LYS A 186 -23.39 -28.49 -4.27
C LYS A 186 -23.82 -28.02 -2.88
N LEU A 187 -23.07 -27.15 -2.23
CA LEU A 187 -23.42 -26.60 -0.92
C LEU A 187 -24.75 -25.82 -0.99
N LYS A 188 -24.95 -25.01 -2.01
CA LYS A 188 -26.18 -24.26 -2.25
C LYS A 188 -27.41 -25.15 -2.41
N LYS A 189 -27.24 -26.34 -3.03
CA LYS A 189 -28.32 -27.33 -3.15
C LYS A 189 -28.66 -28.01 -1.82
N ILE A 190 -27.66 -28.21 -0.95
CA ILE A 190 -27.84 -28.84 0.36
C ILE A 190 -28.47 -27.90 1.37
N SER A 191 -28.12 -26.60 1.31
CA SER A 191 -28.64 -25.58 2.20
C SER A 191 -29.23 -24.41 1.42
N LYS A 192 -30.54 -24.23 1.51
CA LYS A 192 -31.22 -23.06 0.90
C LYS A 192 -30.79 -21.73 1.50
N ASN A 193 -30.10 -21.76 2.65
CA ASN A 193 -29.66 -20.58 3.39
C ASN A 193 -28.20 -20.18 3.09
N ILE A 194 -27.50 -20.89 2.19
CA ILE A 194 -26.17 -20.49 1.76
C ILE A 194 -26.29 -19.45 0.66
N GLY A 195 -25.91 -18.24 0.97
CA GLY A 195 -25.83 -17.11 0.05
C GLY A 195 -24.47 -16.42 0.15
N ILE A 196 -24.19 -15.54 -0.79
CA ILE A 196 -23.11 -14.59 -0.69
C ILE A 196 -23.74 -13.27 -0.26
N GLU A 197 -23.34 -12.79 0.88
CA GLU A 197 -23.70 -11.46 1.38
C GLU A 197 -22.50 -10.55 1.24
N ILE A 198 -22.69 -9.41 0.58
CA ILE A 198 -21.66 -8.37 0.46
C ILE A 198 -22.01 -7.30 1.48
N LYS A 199 -21.11 -7.11 2.44
CA LYS A 199 -21.19 -6.03 3.43
C LYS A 199 -20.08 -5.04 3.17
N ASP A 200 -20.43 -3.78 3.09
CA ASP A 200 -19.50 -2.67 2.95
C ASP A 200 -19.41 -1.86 4.25
N SER A 201 -18.61 -0.81 4.27
CA SER A 201 -18.44 0.07 5.43
C SER A 201 -19.71 0.82 5.83
N ASN A 202 -20.75 0.82 5.01
CA ASN A 202 -22.05 1.42 5.32
C ASN A 202 -23.02 0.41 5.97
N SER A 203 -22.65 -0.85 6.06
CA SER A 203 -23.45 -1.89 6.72
C SER A 203 -23.31 -1.78 8.22
N ASP A 204 -24.41 -1.51 8.92
CA ASP A 204 -24.46 -1.47 10.40
C ASP A 204 -24.14 -2.84 11.02
N GLU A 205 -24.17 -3.90 10.22
CA GLU A 205 -23.90 -5.28 10.65
C GLU A 205 -22.45 -5.73 10.45
N LEU A 206 -21.56 -4.84 10.01
CA LEU A 206 -20.16 -5.20 9.77
C LEU A 206 -19.45 -5.42 11.13
N ASP A 207 -19.29 -6.67 11.50
CA ASP A 207 -18.57 -7.07 12.73
C ASP A 207 -17.08 -7.25 12.46
N ILE A 208 -16.33 -6.16 12.59
CA ILE A 208 -14.88 -6.12 12.38
C ILE A 208 -14.16 -7.01 13.38
N ASP A 209 -14.63 -7.10 14.61
CA ASP A 209 -14.01 -7.95 15.64
C ASP A 209 -14.07 -9.41 15.23
N LYS A 210 -15.21 -9.85 14.74
CA LYS A 210 -15.40 -11.21 14.23
C LYS A 210 -14.51 -11.49 13.04
N ILE A 211 -14.42 -10.58 12.08
CA ILE A 211 -13.55 -10.72 10.90
C ILE A 211 -12.08 -10.89 11.32
N ILE A 212 -11.62 -10.07 12.27
CA ILE A 212 -10.24 -10.12 12.74
C ILE A 212 -9.96 -11.43 13.50
N GLU A 213 -10.87 -11.88 14.37
CA GLU A 213 -10.70 -13.14 15.10
C GLU A 213 -10.72 -14.35 14.14
N GLU A 214 -11.62 -14.40 13.18
CA GLU A 214 -11.63 -15.45 12.15
C GLU A 214 -10.32 -15.47 11.36
N LYS A 215 -9.75 -14.27 11.05
CA LYS A 215 -8.47 -14.18 10.36
C LYS A 215 -7.31 -14.66 11.22
N LYS A 216 -7.29 -14.35 12.51
CA LYS A 216 -6.30 -14.88 13.47
C LYS A 216 -6.34 -16.40 13.51
N ASP A 217 -7.54 -16.98 13.60
CA ASP A 217 -7.71 -18.43 13.59
C ASP A 217 -7.20 -19.08 12.31
N GLN A 218 -7.44 -18.45 11.15
CA GLN A 218 -6.90 -18.91 9.87
C GLN A 218 -5.36 -18.89 9.85
N LEU A 219 -4.75 -17.82 10.35
CA LEU A 219 -3.30 -17.69 10.42
C LEU A 219 -2.69 -18.75 11.36
N TYR A 220 -3.30 -18.93 12.53
CA TYR A 220 -2.89 -19.93 13.50
C TYR A 220 -2.95 -21.35 12.91
N LYS A 221 -4.04 -21.74 12.27
CA LYS A 221 -4.20 -23.06 11.60
C LYS A 221 -3.17 -23.30 10.49
N LYS A 222 -2.61 -22.25 9.92
CA LYS A 222 -1.57 -22.32 8.88
C LYS A 222 -0.15 -22.15 9.41
N ASN A 223 0.05 -22.06 10.72
CA ASN A 223 1.33 -21.73 11.36
C ASN A 223 1.96 -20.44 10.81
N ILE A 224 1.14 -19.47 10.43
CA ILE A 224 1.60 -18.15 9.95
C ILE A 224 1.63 -17.21 11.16
N PRO A 225 2.77 -16.49 11.39
CA PRO A 225 2.85 -15.51 12.46
C PRO A 225 1.70 -14.49 12.39
N ASN A 226 1.03 -14.26 13.51
CA ASN A 226 -0.06 -13.32 13.59
C ASN A 226 0.49 -11.88 13.62
N LYS A 227 0.30 -11.14 12.53
CA LYS A 227 0.64 -9.72 12.43
C LYS A 227 -0.53 -8.79 12.78
N LEU A 228 -1.71 -9.34 13.13
CA LEU A 228 -2.90 -8.57 13.48
C LEU A 228 -2.80 -8.09 14.94
N SER A 229 -1.98 -7.07 15.17
CA SER A 229 -1.79 -6.46 16.49
C SER A 229 -3.07 -5.76 16.96
N SER A 230 -3.12 -5.43 18.25
CA SER A 230 -4.20 -4.57 18.80
C SER A 230 -4.24 -3.19 18.11
N GLN A 231 -3.09 -2.66 17.74
CA GLN A 231 -2.94 -1.41 17.02
C GLN A 231 -3.52 -1.52 15.60
N PHE A 232 -3.20 -2.60 14.83
CA PHE A 232 -3.82 -2.86 13.53
C PHE A 232 -5.35 -2.89 13.62
N LYS A 233 -5.87 -3.61 14.63
CA LYS A 233 -7.30 -3.70 14.87
C LYS A 233 -7.93 -2.31 15.10
N LYS A 234 -7.26 -1.44 15.87
CA LYS A 234 -7.72 -0.07 16.14
C LYS A 234 -7.75 0.76 14.86
N ILE A 235 -6.66 0.76 14.10
CA ILE A 235 -6.54 1.48 12.82
C ILE A 235 -7.65 1.03 11.86
N PHE A 236 -7.81 -0.27 11.67
CA PHE A 236 -8.81 -0.82 10.76
C PHE A 236 -10.25 -0.45 11.17
N LYS A 237 -10.57 -0.52 12.48
CA LYS A 237 -11.86 -0.08 13.00
C LYS A 237 -12.14 1.40 12.74
N ASN A 238 -11.13 2.25 12.90
CA ASN A 238 -11.28 3.68 12.69
C ASN A 238 -11.53 4.00 11.20
N LEU A 239 -10.80 3.36 10.29
CA LEU A 239 -11.00 3.52 8.85
C LEU A 239 -12.42 3.12 8.42
N VAL A 240 -12.92 1.97 8.90
CA VAL A 240 -14.29 1.53 8.60
C VAL A 240 -15.32 2.50 9.20
N LYS A 241 -15.20 2.89 10.47
CA LYS A 241 -16.12 3.82 11.11
C LYS A 241 -16.18 5.19 10.44
N SER A 242 -15.03 5.66 9.93
CA SER A 242 -14.97 6.92 9.20
C SER A 242 -15.51 6.81 7.76
N LYS A 243 -15.99 5.62 7.36
CA LYS A 243 -16.45 5.32 5.99
C LYS A 243 -15.39 5.61 4.94
N LYS A 244 -14.13 5.37 5.28
CA LYS A 244 -12.97 5.62 4.42
C LYS A 244 -12.52 4.36 3.66
N ILE A 245 -13.08 3.20 3.99
CA ILE A 245 -12.88 1.91 3.27
C ILE A 245 -14.20 1.17 3.16
#